data_c1a7d1f91dd0249ead1e6f6ff7284f6c
#
_entry.id   c1a7d1f91dd0249ead1e6f6ff7284f6c
#
_cell.length_a   1.000
_cell.length_b   1.000
_cell.length_c   1.000
_cell.angle_alpha   90.00
_cell.angle_beta   90.00
_cell.angle_gamma   90.00
#
_symmetry.space_group_name_H-M   'P 1'
#
loop_
_entity.id
_entity.type
_entity.pdbx_description
1 polymer ?
#
loop_
_entity_poly.entity_id
_entity_poly.type
_entity_poly.pdbx_seq_one_letter_code
_entity_poly.pdbx_strand_id
1 'polypeptide(L)'
;MALSRFIAIFSPKPEQLFEAAHMLSPRVEVCPPDGVVLEVPVRCEQETLDRLPYLITERNFRVGGAATRTAAIFVAKVLPGTLLPYGKETQFLAQLPIQHLSLHADVDEHTLSTLSHWGVKTFGQFAALPEKELVARLG
;
A
#
# COMPACT_ATOMS: atom_id res chain seq x y z
N MET A 1 21.62 12.01 -6.82
CA MET A 1 20.97 10.70 -6.62
C MET A 1 19.50 10.81 -6.97
N ALA A 2 19.02 9.95 -7.84
CA ALA A 2 17.61 9.98 -8.21
C ALA A 2 16.77 9.38 -7.09
N LEU A 3 15.72 10.10 -6.69
CA LEU A 3 14.76 9.58 -5.75
C LEU A 3 13.73 8.73 -6.49
N SER A 4 13.33 7.64 -5.86
CA SER A 4 12.31 6.75 -6.40
C SER A 4 11.00 6.91 -5.65
N ARG A 5 9.92 6.65 -6.38
CA ARG A 5 8.58 6.56 -5.83
C ARG A 5 8.02 5.18 -6.14
N PHE A 6 7.06 4.76 -5.33
CA PHE A 6 6.39 3.49 -5.54
C PHE A 6 4.93 3.78 -5.86
N ILE A 7 4.44 3.11 -6.89
CA ILE A 7 3.04 3.22 -7.31
C ILE A 7 2.45 1.82 -7.24
N ALA A 8 1.46 1.64 -6.38
CA ALA A 8 0.74 0.38 -6.26
C ALA A 8 -0.56 0.49 -7.03
N ILE A 9 -0.88 -0.54 -7.80
CA ILE A 9 -2.08 -0.58 -8.62
C ILE A 9 -2.75 -1.93 -8.44
N PHE A 10 -4.06 -1.91 -8.18
CA PHE A 10 -4.87 -3.12 -8.03
C PHE A 10 -6.03 -3.05 -9.01
N SER A 11 -6.31 -4.17 -9.68
CA SER A 11 -7.34 -4.24 -10.70
C SER A 11 -8.07 -5.58 -10.64
N PRO A 12 -9.40 -5.60 -10.87
CA PRO A 12 -10.12 -6.87 -11.00
C PRO A 12 -9.74 -7.65 -12.27
N LYS A 13 -8.99 -7.02 -13.19
CA LYS A 13 -8.48 -7.69 -14.40
C LYS A 13 -6.95 -7.63 -14.41
N PRO A 14 -6.28 -8.47 -13.60
CA PRO A 14 -4.84 -8.36 -13.40
C PRO A 14 -3.99 -8.63 -14.65
N GLU A 15 -4.47 -9.42 -15.61
CA GLU A 15 -3.71 -9.71 -16.82
C GLU A 15 -3.39 -8.45 -17.60
N GLN A 16 -4.39 -7.59 -17.79
CA GLN A 16 -4.22 -6.32 -18.48
C GLN A 16 -3.29 -5.40 -17.69
N LEU A 17 -3.43 -5.41 -16.37
CA LEU A 17 -2.59 -4.62 -15.49
C LEU A 17 -1.12 -5.04 -15.60
N PHE A 18 -0.84 -6.34 -15.64
CA PHE A 18 0.54 -6.82 -15.71
C PHE A 18 1.22 -6.38 -17.00
N GLU A 19 0.51 -6.45 -18.13
CA GLU A 19 1.06 -5.96 -19.41
C GLU A 19 1.34 -4.46 -19.36
N ALA A 20 0.38 -3.68 -18.85
CA ALA A 20 0.52 -2.24 -18.76
C ALA A 20 1.68 -1.84 -17.85
N ALA A 21 1.86 -2.56 -16.75
CA ALA A 21 2.91 -2.28 -15.77
C ALA A 21 4.31 -2.32 -16.40
N HIS A 22 4.57 -3.33 -17.22
CA HIS A 22 5.86 -3.47 -17.89
C HIS A 22 6.12 -2.38 -18.93
N MET A 23 5.07 -1.76 -19.43
CA MET A 23 5.20 -0.62 -20.33
C MET A 23 5.50 0.69 -19.59
N LEU A 24 5.18 0.74 -18.31
CA LEU A 24 5.34 1.94 -17.50
C LEU A 24 6.66 2.00 -16.74
N SER A 25 7.20 0.84 -16.37
CA SER A 25 8.44 0.78 -15.58
C SER A 25 9.17 -0.53 -15.83
N PRO A 26 10.51 -0.52 -15.86
CA PRO A 26 11.28 -1.76 -15.89
C PRO A 26 11.30 -2.47 -14.54
N ARG A 27 10.91 -1.79 -13.46
CA ARG A 27 10.92 -2.34 -12.10
C ARG A 27 9.49 -2.57 -11.63
N VAL A 28 9.01 -3.76 -11.88
CA VAL A 28 7.65 -4.18 -11.55
C VAL A 28 7.71 -5.35 -10.59
N GLU A 29 6.96 -5.27 -9.50
CA GLU A 29 6.80 -6.37 -8.57
C GLU A 29 5.33 -6.75 -8.52
N VAL A 30 5.04 -8.03 -8.66
CA VAL A 30 3.66 -8.51 -8.59
C VAL A 30 3.24 -8.60 -7.13
N CYS A 31 2.05 -8.08 -6.85
CA CYS A 31 1.43 -8.13 -5.53
C CYS A 31 0.17 -9.00 -5.69
N PRO A 32 0.30 -10.34 -5.53
CA PRO A 32 -0.83 -11.23 -5.81
C PRO A 32 -2.03 -10.94 -4.91
N PRO A 33 -3.23 -11.26 -5.39
CA PRO A 33 -3.53 -11.86 -6.69
C PRO A 33 -3.78 -10.84 -7.80
N ASP A 34 -4.02 -9.57 -7.47
CA ASP A 34 -4.61 -8.62 -8.38
C ASP A 34 -3.86 -7.29 -8.48
N GLY A 35 -2.64 -7.23 -8.00
CA GLY A 35 -1.91 -5.97 -7.94
C GLY A 35 -0.47 -6.04 -8.41
N VAL A 36 0.09 -4.85 -8.66
CA VAL A 36 1.51 -4.65 -8.97
C VAL A 36 2.00 -3.43 -8.20
N VAL A 37 3.31 -3.40 -7.96
CA VAL A 37 3.98 -2.22 -7.44
C VAL A 37 5.07 -1.84 -8.42
N LEU A 38 5.04 -0.58 -8.87
CA LEU A 38 6.03 -0.03 -9.78
C LEU A 38 6.98 0.87 -9.01
N GLU A 39 8.28 0.77 -9.32
CA GLU A 39 9.25 1.74 -8.85
C GLU A 39 9.56 2.69 -10.01
N VAL A 40 9.33 3.98 -9.82
CA VAL A 40 9.55 4.99 -10.86
C VAL A 40 10.34 6.16 -10.28
N PRO A 41 11.10 6.89 -11.12
CA PRO A 41 11.72 8.13 -10.65
C PRO A 41 10.65 9.12 -10.19
N VAL A 42 10.98 9.93 -9.19
CA VAL A 42 10.02 10.89 -8.62
C VAL A 42 9.42 11.81 -9.70
N ARG A 43 10.24 12.20 -10.68
CA ARG A 43 9.78 13.08 -11.76
C ARG A 43 8.79 12.43 -12.73
N CYS A 44 8.70 11.09 -12.70
CA CYS A 44 7.84 10.35 -13.62
C CYS A 44 6.54 9.87 -12.95
N GLU A 45 6.34 10.18 -11.68
CA GLU A 45 5.18 9.69 -10.93
C GLU A 45 3.87 10.13 -11.55
N GLN A 46 3.72 11.44 -11.80
CA GLN A 46 2.47 11.96 -12.36
C GLN A 46 2.25 11.48 -13.80
N GLU A 47 3.31 11.44 -14.59
CA GLU A 47 3.25 10.96 -15.97
C GLU A 47 2.77 9.50 -16.01
N THR A 48 3.28 8.67 -15.11
CA THR A 48 2.89 7.27 -15.01
C THR A 48 1.39 7.15 -14.73
N LEU A 49 0.89 7.93 -13.79
CA LEU A 49 -0.53 7.92 -13.45
C LEU A 49 -1.39 8.41 -14.61
N ASP A 50 -0.93 9.43 -15.32
CA ASP A 50 -1.68 9.99 -16.45
C ASP A 50 -1.78 9.00 -17.61
N ARG A 51 -0.81 8.11 -17.76
CA ARG A 51 -0.79 7.11 -18.83
C ARG A 51 -1.68 5.90 -18.54
N LEU A 52 -1.96 5.61 -17.27
CA LEU A 52 -2.71 4.42 -16.86
C LEU A 52 -4.07 4.28 -17.56
N PRO A 53 -4.92 5.31 -17.63
CA PRO A 53 -6.24 5.17 -18.26
C PRO A 53 -6.18 4.82 -19.74
N TYR A 54 -5.05 5.10 -20.41
CA TYR A 54 -4.88 4.77 -21.83
C TYR A 54 -4.37 3.36 -22.05
N LEU A 55 -3.78 2.74 -21.02
CA LEU A 55 -3.21 1.40 -21.11
C LEU A 55 -4.13 0.33 -20.55
N ILE A 56 -5.04 0.70 -19.67
CA ILE A 56 -5.96 -0.22 -19.00
C ILE A 56 -7.39 0.19 -19.31
N THR A 57 -8.19 -0.71 -19.90
CA THR A 57 -9.60 -0.44 -20.19
C THR A 57 -10.47 -0.59 -18.95
N GLU A 58 -10.05 -1.40 -17.98
CA GLU A 58 -10.77 -1.54 -16.72
C GLU A 58 -10.78 -0.22 -15.96
N ARG A 59 -11.96 0.23 -15.53
CA ARG A 59 -12.12 1.52 -14.85
C ARG A 59 -12.12 1.41 -13.33
N ASN A 60 -12.25 0.20 -12.79
CA ASN A 60 -12.32 -0.01 -11.34
C ASN A 60 -10.97 -0.31 -10.72
N PHE A 61 -9.88 0.16 -11.33
CA PHE A 61 -8.56 -0.02 -10.74
C PHE A 61 -8.35 0.99 -9.61
N ARG A 62 -7.54 0.57 -8.62
CA ARG A 62 -7.16 1.39 -7.46
C ARG A 62 -5.67 1.67 -7.55
N VAL A 63 -5.29 2.93 -7.35
CA VAL A 63 -3.90 3.34 -7.45
C VAL A 63 -3.51 4.18 -6.24
N GLY A 64 -2.28 4.00 -5.76
CA GLY A 64 -1.72 4.83 -4.70
C GLY A 64 -0.24 4.98 -4.88
N GLY A 65 0.29 6.16 -4.54
CA GLY A 65 1.72 6.44 -4.64
C GLY A 65 2.29 6.91 -3.31
N ALA A 66 3.52 6.48 -3.02
CA ALA A 66 4.20 6.87 -1.80
C ALA A 66 5.71 6.66 -1.95
N ALA A 67 6.46 7.07 -0.95
CA ALA A 67 7.92 6.92 -0.93
C ALA A 67 8.37 5.49 -0.64
N THR A 68 7.49 4.66 -0.08
CA THR A 68 7.78 3.26 0.21
C THR A 68 6.75 2.35 -0.42
N ARG A 69 7.18 1.11 -0.68
CA ARG A 69 6.32 0.07 -1.23
C ARG A 69 5.10 -0.21 -0.34
N THR A 70 5.34 -0.39 0.94
CA THR A 70 4.27 -0.69 1.90
C THR A 70 3.25 0.44 1.97
N ALA A 71 3.71 1.68 2.06
CA ALA A 71 2.81 2.83 2.11
C ALA A 71 1.98 2.95 0.82
N ALA A 72 2.59 2.70 -0.35
CA ALA A 72 1.88 2.75 -1.62
C ALA A 72 0.75 1.71 -1.67
N ILE A 73 0.99 0.50 -1.18
CA ILE A 73 -0.02 -0.55 -1.12
C ILE A 73 -1.21 -0.13 -0.25
N PHE A 74 -0.92 0.40 0.95
CA PHE A 74 -1.99 0.85 1.84
C PHE A 74 -2.77 2.03 1.24
N VAL A 75 -2.07 2.98 0.62
CA VAL A 75 -2.73 4.12 -0.02
C VAL A 75 -3.68 3.62 -1.12
N ALA A 76 -3.23 2.69 -1.96
CA ALA A 76 -4.05 2.17 -3.04
C ALA A 76 -5.31 1.48 -2.53
N LYS A 77 -5.21 0.78 -1.40
CA LYS A 77 -6.34 0.01 -0.86
C LYS A 77 -7.28 0.85 0.02
N VAL A 78 -6.72 1.79 0.77
CA VAL A 78 -7.48 2.55 1.76
C VAL A 78 -7.94 3.89 1.22
N LEU A 79 -7.11 4.56 0.44
CA LEU A 79 -7.38 5.90 -0.05
C LEU A 79 -6.97 6.01 -1.52
N PRO A 80 -7.62 5.23 -2.41
CA PRO A 80 -7.21 5.19 -3.82
C PRO A 80 -7.27 6.56 -4.48
N GLY A 81 -6.34 6.78 -5.40
CA GLY A 81 -6.24 8.04 -6.13
C GLY A 81 -5.32 9.06 -5.45
N THR A 82 -4.64 8.67 -4.39
CA THR A 82 -3.79 9.58 -3.62
C THR A 82 -2.32 9.34 -3.91
N LEU A 83 -1.57 10.44 -4.05
CA LEU A 83 -0.11 10.43 -4.07
C LEU A 83 0.38 11.02 -2.76
N LEU A 84 0.95 10.19 -1.91
CA LEU A 84 1.39 10.61 -0.59
C LEU A 84 2.75 11.29 -0.68
N PRO A 85 2.88 12.57 -0.27
CA PRO A 85 4.16 13.28 -0.34
C PRO A 85 5.24 12.67 0.55
N TYR A 86 6.49 12.89 0.21
CA TYR A 86 7.62 12.49 1.06
C TYR A 86 7.46 13.08 2.46
N GLY A 87 7.81 12.27 3.45
CA GLY A 87 7.76 12.68 4.84
C GLY A 87 6.40 12.57 5.49
N LYS A 88 5.38 12.16 4.73
CA LYS A 88 4.01 12.02 5.27
C LYS A 88 3.62 10.57 5.52
N GLU A 89 4.46 9.60 5.15
CA GLU A 89 4.14 8.18 5.26
C GLU A 89 3.88 7.75 6.70
N THR A 90 4.75 8.13 7.62
CA THR A 90 4.61 7.75 9.03
C THR A 90 3.31 8.30 9.61
N GLN A 91 3.01 9.56 9.33
CA GLN A 91 1.79 10.19 9.81
C GLN A 91 0.54 9.54 9.23
N PHE A 92 0.57 9.24 7.93
CA PHE A 92 -0.54 8.59 7.25
C PHE A 92 -0.79 7.19 7.83
N LEU A 93 0.26 6.37 7.92
CA LEU A 93 0.13 4.99 8.41
C LEU A 93 -0.30 4.95 9.88
N ALA A 94 0.21 5.89 10.69
CA ALA A 94 -0.12 5.93 12.12
C ALA A 94 -1.61 6.15 12.37
N GLN A 95 -2.29 6.86 11.47
CA GLN A 95 -3.71 7.18 11.63
C GLN A 95 -4.64 6.09 11.11
N LEU A 96 -4.13 5.09 10.39
CA LEU A 96 -4.96 4.04 9.83
C LEU A 96 -5.57 3.18 10.94
N PRO A 97 -6.86 2.82 10.81
CA PRO A 97 -7.47 1.85 11.73
C PRO A 97 -6.74 0.52 11.70
N ILE A 98 -6.62 -0.12 12.86
CA ILE A 98 -5.88 -1.37 13.00
C ILE A 98 -6.45 -2.50 12.14
N GLN A 99 -7.74 -2.43 11.79
CA GLN A 99 -8.38 -3.41 10.93
C GLN A 99 -7.71 -3.54 9.56
N HIS A 100 -7.08 -2.47 9.08
CA HIS A 100 -6.38 -2.50 7.80
C HIS A 100 -5.09 -3.30 7.83
N LEU A 101 -4.64 -3.74 9.00
CA LEU A 101 -3.48 -4.61 9.11
C LEU A 101 -3.65 -5.89 8.30
N SER A 102 -4.88 -6.40 8.21
CA SER A 102 -5.19 -7.60 7.44
C SER A 102 -5.00 -7.43 5.93
N LEU A 103 -4.91 -6.19 5.43
CA LEU A 103 -4.68 -5.92 4.02
C LEU A 103 -3.23 -6.17 3.60
N HIS A 104 -2.31 -6.14 4.54
CA HIS A 104 -0.88 -6.30 4.27
C HIS A 104 -0.32 -7.61 4.85
N ALA A 105 -0.81 -8.03 5.99
CA ALA A 105 -0.35 -9.22 6.70
C ALA A 105 -1.51 -10.17 6.93
N ASP A 106 -1.19 -11.45 7.06
CA ASP A 106 -2.18 -12.48 7.37
C ASP A 106 -2.47 -12.44 8.88
N VAL A 107 -3.42 -11.60 9.26
CA VAL A 107 -3.81 -11.36 10.65
C VAL A 107 -5.25 -11.79 10.83
N ASP A 108 -5.49 -12.70 11.78
CA ASP A 108 -6.84 -13.22 12.03
C ASP A 108 -7.68 -12.28 12.90
N GLU A 109 -8.97 -12.55 12.94
CA GLU A 109 -9.92 -11.76 13.73
C GLU A 109 -9.63 -11.83 15.23
N HIS A 110 -9.12 -12.95 15.71
CA HIS A 110 -8.78 -13.11 17.11
C HIS A 110 -7.69 -12.12 17.53
N THR A 111 -6.64 -12.00 16.70
CA THR A 111 -5.56 -11.05 16.96
C THR A 111 -6.09 -9.62 16.96
N LEU A 112 -6.90 -9.26 15.96
CA LEU A 112 -7.50 -7.92 15.88
C LEU A 112 -8.39 -7.63 17.08
N SER A 113 -9.17 -8.61 17.51
CA SER A 113 -10.04 -8.50 18.68
C SER A 113 -9.22 -8.28 19.95
N THR A 114 -8.14 -9.02 20.11
CA THR A 114 -7.23 -8.88 21.26
C THR A 114 -6.63 -7.47 21.30
N LEU A 115 -6.17 -6.95 20.17
CA LEU A 115 -5.64 -5.60 20.09
C LEU A 115 -6.69 -4.57 20.45
N SER A 116 -7.92 -4.77 20.01
CA SER A 116 -9.03 -3.88 20.33
C SER A 116 -9.30 -3.86 21.84
N HIS A 117 -9.24 -5.02 22.51
CA HIS A 117 -9.40 -5.10 23.96
C HIS A 117 -8.32 -4.33 24.72
N TRP A 118 -7.12 -4.21 24.14
CA TRP A 118 -6.03 -3.43 24.74
C TRP A 118 -6.15 -1.94 24.43
N GLY A 119 -7.19 -1.53 23.71
CA GLY A 119 -7.37 -0.14 23.32
C GLY A 119 -6.54 0.27 22.12
N VAL A 120 -6.00 -0.70 21.39
CA VAL A 120 -5.21 -0.43 20.17
C VAL A 120 -6.16 -0.29 18.99
N LYS A 121 -6.33 0.93 18.50
CA LYS A 121 -7.27 1.22 17.41
C LYS A 121 -6.59 1.62 16.12
N THR A 122 -5.34 2.05 16.17
CA THR A 122 -4.60 2.55 15.01
C THR A 122 -3.22 1.88 14.91
N PHE A 123 -2.64 1.98 13.72
CA PHE A 123 -1.27 1.50 13.48
C PHE A 123 -0.26 2.22 14.39
N GLY A 124 -0.46 3.51 14.63
CA GLY A 124 0.42 4.27 15.51
C GLY A 124 0.42 3.74 16.94
N GLN A 125 -0.75 3.42 17.46
CA GLN A 125 -0.87 2.82 18.78
C GLN A 125 -0.23 1.43 18.83
N PHE A 126 -0.41 0.64 17.78
CA PHE A 126 0.22 -0.68 17.68
C PHE A 126 1.74 -0.57 17.69
N ALA A 127 2.30 0.36 16.90
CA ALA A 127 3.74 0.56 16.81
C ALA A 127 4.35 1.06 18.12
N ALA A 128 3.55 1.70 18.98
CA ALA A 128 4.01 2.21 20.27
C ALA A 128 4.06 1.12 21.35
N LEU A 129 3.51 -0.07 21.09
CA LEU A 129 3.55 -1.16 22.06
C LEU A 129 4.95 -1.74 22.18
N PRO A 130 5.39 -2.06 23.41
CA PRO A 130 6.69 -2.72 23.60
C PRO A 130 6.71 -4.09 22.90
N GLU A 131 7.79 -4.37 22.18
CA GLU A 131 7.95 -5.62 21.46
C GLU A 131 7.80 -6.85 22.37
N LYS A 132 8.34 -6.77 23.58
CA LYS A 132 8.25 -7.86 24.54
C LYS A 132 6.81 -8.23 24.89
N GLU A 133 5.95 -7.23 25.04
CA GLU A 133 4.54 -7.46 25.31
C GLU A 133 3.83 -8.08 24.12
N LEU A 134 4.18 -7.64 22.92
CA LEU A 134 3.59 -8.22 21.71
C LEU A 134 3.94 -9.71 21.58
N VAL A 135 5.21 -10.05 21.77
CA VAL A 135 5.67 -11.44 21.68
C VAL A 135 5.00 -12.29 22.77
N ALA A 136 4.90 -11.78 23.99
CA ALA A 136 4.34 -12.54 25.11
C ALA A 136 2.84 -12.80 24.96
N ARG A 137 2.09 -11.87 24.36
CA ARG A 137 0.63 -11.96 24.28
C ARG A 137 0.09 -12.43 22.94
N LEU A 138 0.80 -12.16 21.85
CA LEU A 138 0.37 -12.54 20.51
C LEU A 138 1.16 -13.71 19.93
N GLY A 139 2.34 -13.93 20.48
CA GLY A 139 3.22 -14.97 20.01
C GLY A 139 2.70 -16.33 20.23
#